data_9df384fd973340cad605d01c82e2ec64
#
_entry.id   9df384fd973340cad605d01c82e2ec64
#
_cell.length_a   1.000
_cell.length_b   1.000
_cell.length_c   1.000
_cell.angle_alpha   90.00
_cell.angle_beta   90.00
_cell.angle_gamma   90.00
#
_symmetry.space_group_name_H-M   'P 1'
#
loop_
_entity.id
_entity.type
_entity.pdbx_description
1 polymer ?
#
loop_
_entity_poly.entity_id
_entity_poly.type
_entity_poly.pdbx_seq_one_letter_code
_entity_poly.pdbx_strand_id
1 'polypeptide(L)'
;MSTVFWTVPTQNTRNWNRHAAIDLIRFTPGGISRVELSRQLQITRAAITEIVNDLLATGLVREVEDQHTGGRHAISLEVNPDLGKVLGIDLGATHATLLLSDFSARVLADQEIRININDGPEKILPLLEEYIQKMLTETKTALQEIRAVGVGVPGPVISSDG
;
A
#
# COMPACT_ATOMS: atom_id res chain seq x y z
N MET A 1 -22.13 -15.49 4.78
CA MET A 1 -21.85 -14.30 3.96
C MET A 1 -22.00 -13.08 4.86
N SER A 2 -20.90 -12.60 5.40
CA SER A 2 -20.91 -11.41 6.28
C SER A 2 -20.58 -10.21 5.42
N THR A 3 -21.55 -9.34 5.19
CA THR A 3 -21.38 -8.09 4.48
C THR A 3 -20.76 -7.10 5.45
N VAL A 4 -19.47 -6.85 5.32
CA VAL A 4 -18.81 -5.78 6.05
C VAL A 4 -19.25 -4.46 5.46
N PHE A 5 -20.16 -3.76 6.13
CA PHE A 5 -20.51 -2.38 5.80
C PHE A 5 -19.41 -1.47 6.31
N TRP A 6 -18.56 -1.01 5.41
CA TRP A 6 -17.72 0.15 5.69
C TRP A 6 -18.64 1.37 5.78
N THR A 7 -18.85 1.89 6.96
CA THR A 7 -19.45 3.21 7.12
C THR A 7 -18.44 4.24 6.63
N VAL A 8 -18.61 4.67 5.37
CA VAL A 8 -17.84 5.80 4.82
C VAL A 8 -18.26 7.04 5.61
N PRO A 9 -17.32 7.71 6.31
CA PRO A 9 -17.64 9.01 6.90
C PRO A 9 -18.04 9.94 5.75
N THR A 10 -19.14 10.63 5.88
CA THR A 10 -19.69 11.62 4.94
C THR A 10 -18.80 12.85 4.75
N GLN A 11 -17.56 12.83 5.22
CA GLN A 11 -16.62 13.91 5.09
C GLN A 11 -15.80 13.75 3.80
N ASN A 12 -16.21 14.55 2.81
CA ASN A 12 -15.39 15.02 1.72
C ASN A 12 -15.32 14.11 0.49
N THR A 13 -16.19 14.36 -0.47
CA THR A 13 -16.11 13.86 -1.84
C THR A 13 -14.69 14.00 -2.43
N ARG A 14 -13.94 15.04 -2.03
CA ARG A 14 -12.53 15.25 -2.42
C ARG A 14 -11.61 14.14 -1.90
N ASN A 15 -11.75 13.72 -0.63
CA ASN A 15 -10.95 12.63 -0.08
C ASN A 15 -11.29 11.30 -0.73
N TRP A 16 -12.56 11.05 -1.00
CA TRP A 16 -13.01 9.87 -1.75
C TRP A 16 -12.38 9.81 -3.15
N ASN A 17 -12.46 10.91 -3.90
CA ASN A 17 -11.91 11.01 -5.24
C ASN A 17 -10.38 10.84 -5.24
N ARG A 18 -9.69 11.37 -4.22
CA ARG A 18 -8.25 11.18 -4.04
C ARG A 18 -7.89 9.72 -3.81
N HIS A 19 -8.60 8.99 -2.94
CA HIS A 19 -8.37 7.57 -2.71
C HIS A 19 -8.66 6.75 -3.98
N ALA A 20 -9.76 7.01 -4.66
CA ALA A 20 -10.08 6.35 -5.91
C ALA A 20 -9.03 6.59 -7.01
N ALA A 21 -8.45 7.80 -7.07
CA ALA A 21 -7.36 8.11 -7.99
C ALA A 21 -6.08 7.34 -7.65
N ILE A 22 -5.69 7.28 -6.36
CA ILE A 22 -4.53 6.50 -5.92
C ILE A 22 -4.72 5.02 -6.25
N ASP A 23 -5.89 4.45 -5.98
CA ASP A 23 -6.17 3.04 -6.26
C ASP A 23 -6.08 2.74 -7.76
N LEU A 24 -6.64 3.59 -8.62
CA LEU A 24 -6.52 3.42 -10.06
C LEU A 24 -5.07 3.52 -10.54
N ILE A 25 -4.29 4.49 -10.02
CA ILE A 25 -2.87 4.62 -10.35
C ILE A 25 -2.11 3.36 -9.93
N ARG A 26 -2.38 2.88 -8.70
CA ARG A 26 -1.70 1.70 -8.12
C ARG A 26 -2.00 0.41 -8.88
N PHE A 27 -3.26 0.22 -9.31
CA PHE A 27 -3.71 -1.03 -9.94
C PHE A 27 -3.66 -0.99 -11.46
N THR A 28 -3.09 0.06 -12.08
CA THR A 28 -2.89 0.13 -13.53
C THR A 28 -1.43 -0.14 -13.88
N PRO A 29 -1.09 -1.37 -14.34
CA PRO A 29 0.27 -1.68 -14.75
C PRO A 29 0.74 -0.76 -15.88
N GLY A 30 1.95 -0.21 -15.77
CA GLY A 30 2.51 0.71 -16.76
C GLY A 30 2.01 2.16 -16.64
N GLY A 31 1.28 2.45 -15.57
CA GLY A 31 0.80 3.79 -15.27
C GLY A 31 -0.50 4.19 -15.97
N ILE A 32 -1.07 5.32 -15.57
CA ILE A 32 -2.34 5.84 -16.10
C ILE A 32 -2.23 7.34 -16.36
N SER A 33 -2.77 7.81 -17.49
CA SER A 33 -2.77 9.23 -17.80
C SER A 33 -3.87 9.99 -17.03
N ARG A 34 -3.68 11.31 -16.84
CA ARG A 34 -4.72 12.19 -16.26
C ARG A 34 -6.05 12.13 -17.02
N VAL A 35 -5.98 11.97 -18.33
CA VAL A 35 -7.19 11.88 -19.19
C VAL A 35 -7.94 10.60 -18.88
N GLU A 36 -7.24 9.49 -18.78
CA GLU A 36 -7.83 8.20 -18.48
C GLU A 36 -8.39 8.15 -17.05
N LEU A 37 -7.69 8.72 -16.06
CA LEU A 37 -8.21 8.90 -14.69
C LEU A 37 -9.53 9.68 -14.69
N SER A 38 -9.59 10.81 -15.43
CA SER A 38 -10.81 11.61 -15.56
C SER A 38 -11.96 10.80 -16.14
N ARG A 39 -11.68 10.00 -17.17
CA ARG A 39 -12.68 9.16 -17.84
C ARG A 39 -13.19 8.05 -16.92
N GLN A 40 -12.31 7.31 -16.26
CA GLN A 40 -12.69 6.15 -15.44
C GLN A 40 -13.42 6.57 -14.16
N LEU A 41 -12.96 7.64 -13.51
CA LEU A 41 -13.59 8.15 -12.29
C LEU A 41 -14.82 9.04 -12.55
N GLN A 42 -15.10 9.39 -13.82
CA GLN A 42 -16.17 10.31 -14.20
C GLN A 42 -16.06 11.69 -13.49
N ILE A 43 -14.84 12.15 -13.30
CA ILE A 43 -14.50 13.42 -12.64
C ILE A 43 -13.93 14.37 -13.70
N THR A 44 -14.17 15.67 -13.54
CA THR A 44 -13.66 16.68 -14.49
C THR A 44 -12.15 16.69 -14.57
N ARG A 45 -11.59 17.03 -15.74
CA ARG A 45 -10.13 17.15 -15.92
C ARG A 45 -9.49 18.14 -14.96
N ALA A 46 -10.20 19.24 -14.62
CA ALA A 46 -9.71 20.22 -13.66
C ALA A 46 -9.56 19.61 -12.26
N ALA A 47 -10.57 18.88 -11.78
CA ALA A 47 -10.53 18.22 -10.48
C ALA A 47 -9.45 17.12 -10.42
N ILE A 48 -9.29 16.33 -11.49
CA ILE A 48 -8.19 15.35 -11.57
C ILE A 48 -6.82 16.04 -11.53
N THR A 49 -6.67 17.16 -12.24
CA THR A 49 -5.39 17.91 -12.22
C THR A 49 -5.04 18.37 -10.81
N GLU A 50 -6.01 18.87 -10.06
CA GLU A 50 -5.82 19.29 -8.66
C GLU A 50 -5.41 18.09 -7.77
N ILE A 51 -6.16 16.97 -7.86
CA ILE A 51 -5.86 15.76 -7.11
C ILE A 51 -4.46 15.24 -7.43
N VAL A 52 -4.09 15.15 -8.70
CA VAL A 52 -2.80 14.65 -9.13
C VAL A 52 -1.67 15.56 -8.68
N ASN A 53 -1.85 16.89 -8.75
CA ASN A 53 -0.86 17.83 -8.25
C ASN A 53 -0.62 17.67 -6.74
N ASP A 54 -1.68 17.46 -5.95
CA ASP A 54 -1.57 17.17 -4.53
C ASP A 54 -0.78 15.85 -4.28
N LEU A 55 -1.04 14.81 -5.08
CA LEU A 55 -0.34 13.53 -4.98
C LEU A 55 1.15 13.62 -5.36
N LEU A 56 1.46 14.40 -6.40
CA LEU A 56 2.84 14.70 -6.81
C LEU A 56 3.57 15.50 -5.73
N ALA A 57 2.93 16.53 -5.17
CA ALA A 57 3.50 17.36 -4.12
C ALA A 57 3.86 16.58 -2.84
N THR A 58 3.09 15.51 -2.54
CA THR A 58 3.39 14.61 -1.42
C THR A 58 4.42 13.52 -1.76
N GLY A 59 4.83 13.41 -3.02
CA GLY A 59 5.72 12.38 -3.52
C GLY A 59 5.10 10.97 -3.59
N LEU A 60 3.80 10.82 -3.32
CA LEU A 60 3.09 9.53 -3.40
C LEU A 60 3.04 8.97 -4.83
N VAL A 61 2.99 9.85 -5.80
CA VAL A 61 2.90 9.55 -7.22
C VAL A 61 4.03 10.26 -7.95
N ARG A 62 4.51 9.66 -9.01
CA ARG A 62 5.48 10.26 -9.95
C ARG A 62 4.95 10.24 -11.36
N GLU A 63 5.45 11.14 -12.19
CA GLU A 63 5.25 11.13 -13.64
C GLU A 63 6.31 10.27 -14.30
N VAL A 64 5.88 9.44 -15.25
CA VAL A 64 6.76 8.61 -16.09
C VAL A 64 6.42 8.84 -17.55
N GLU A 65 7.42 8.79 -18.43
CA GLU A 65 7.19 8.84 -19.87
C GLU A 65 6.62 7.50 -20.33
N ASP A 66 5.47 7.52 -20.99
CA ASP A 66 4.88 6.33 -21.60
C ASP A 66 5.66 5.96 -22.87
N GLN A 67 6.34 4.83 -22.83
CA GLN A 67 7.12 4.31 -23.96
C GLN A 67 6.26 3.62 -25.04
N HIS A 68 4.94 3.47 -24.81
CA HIS A 68 4.07 2.64 -25.65
C HIS A 68 3.25 3.39 -26.69
N THR A 69 3.20 4.71 -26.66
CA THR A 69 2.46 5.49 -27.67
C THR A 69 3.42 6.14 -28.66
N GLY A 70 3.56 5.51 -29.84
CA GLY A 70 4.35 6.06 -30.94
C GLY A 70 3.80 7.40 -31.41
N GLY A 71 4.41 8.52 -30.99
CA GLY A 71 4.18 9.81 -31.63
C GLY A 71 4.08 11.04 -30.73
N ARG A 72 3.75 10.97 -29.48
CA ARG A 72 3.81 12.08 -28.51
C ARG A 72 4.08 11.48 -27.13
N HIS A 73 5.10 11.97 -26.47
CA HIS A 73 5.43 11.55 -25.11
C HIS A 73 4.21 11.74 -24.20
N ALA A 74 3.42 10.67 -24.03
CA ALA A 74 2.32 10.67 -23.11
C ALA A 74 2.91 10.53 -21.69
N ILE A 75 2.47 11.39 -20.78
CA ILE A 75 2.86 11.32 -19.38
C ILE A 75 1.86 10.42 -18.67
N SER A 76 2.35 9.34 -18.09
CA SER A 76 1.62 8.45 -17.20
C SER A 76 2.00 8.69 -15.74
N LEU A 77 1.12 8.31 -14.85
CA LEU A 77 1.27 8.43 -13.40
C LEU A 77 1.45 7.04 -12.81
N GLU A 78 2.42 6.90 -11.94
CA GLU A 78 2.68 5.68 -11.17
C GLU A 78 2.82 6.02 -9.69
N VAL A 79 2.53 5.04 -8.81
CA VAL A 79 2.91 5.16 -7.41
C VAL A 79 4.44 5.21 -7.33
N ASN A 80 4.96 6.12 -6.54
CA ASN A 80 6.40 6.28 -6.38
C ASN A 80 6.98 5.16 -5.51
N PRO A 81 7.72 4.18 -6.06
CA PRO A 81 8.30 3.09 -5.29
C PRO A 81 9.37 3.56 -4.31
N ASP A 82 10.01 4.71 -4.61
CA ASP A 82 11.14 5.23 -3.85
C ASP A 82 10.70 6.04 -2.61
N LEU A 83 9.40 6.18 -2.38
CA LEU A 83 8.87 6.90 -1.21
C LEU A 83 9.25 6.21 0.11
N GLY A 84 9.46 4.90 0.06
CA GLY A 84 9.86 4.07 1.19
C GLY A 84 9.45 2.62 1.01
N LYS A 85 9.43 1.89 2.13
CA LYS A 85 9.08 0.47 2.16
C LYS A 85 7.92 0.22 3.12
N VAL A 86 7.22 -0.86 2.92
CA VAL A 86 6.08 -1.30 3.74
C VAL A 86 6.34 -2.70 4.24
N LEU A 87 6.11 -2.92 5.52
CA LEU A 87 6.17 -4.23 6.15
C LEU A 87 4.75 -4.74 6.40
N GLY A 88 4.43 -5.90 5.83
CA GLY A 88 3.20 -6.65 6.12
C GLY A 88 3.51 -7.79 7.08
N ILE A 89 2.65 -8.01 8.05
CA ILE A 89 2.69 -9.13 9.00
C ILE A 89 1.31 -9.77 9.01
N ASP A 90 1.22 -11.02 8.62
CA ASP A 90 -0.03 -11.78 8.71
C ASP A 90 0.13 -12.91 9.73
N LEU A 91 -0.62 -12.82 10.84
CA LEU A 91 -0.60 -13.81 11.90
C LEU A 91 -1.70 -14.83 11.66
N GLY A 92 -1.32 -16.06 11.41
CA GLY A 92 -2.23 -17.18 11.37
C GLY A 92 -2.23 -17.97 12.69
N ALA A 93 -3.00 -19.07 12.76
CA ALA A 93 -3.05 -19.91 13.95
C ALA A 93 -1.74 -20.69 14.18
N THR A 94 -1.06 -21.11 13.11
CA THR A 94 0.12 -21.99 13.14
C THR A 94 1.34 -21.43 12.42
N HIS A 95 1.20 -20.33 11.73
CA HIS A 95 2.27 -19.64 11.00
C HIS A 95 2.05 -18.14 10.96
N ALA A 96 3.11 -17.39 10.79
CA ALA A 96 3.09 -15.98 10.49
C ALA A 96 3.81 -15.75 9.16
N THR A 97 3.32 -14.83 8.35
CA THR A 97 3.98 -14.39 7.12
C THR A 97 4.44 -12.95 7.29
N LEU A 98 5.72 -12.72 7.04
CA LEU A 98 6.31 -11.38 6.93
C LEU A 98 6.53 -11.05 5.46
N LEU A 99 6.20 -9.85 5.06
CA LEU A 99 6.36 -9.38 3.69
C LEU A 99 6.92 -7.96 3.69
N LEU A 100 8.05 -7.77 3.04
CA LEU A 100 8.62 -6.45 2.78
C LEU A 100 8.37 -6.08 1.34
N SER A 101 7.81 -4.91 1.10
CA SER A 101 7.61 -4.37 -0.24
C SER A 101 8.13 -2.95 -0.37
N ASP A 102 8.36 -2.49 -1.61
CA ASP A 102 8.45 -1.07 -1.89
C ASP A 102 7.07 -0.40 -1.78
N PHE A 103 7.02 0.92 -1.92
CA PHE A 103 5.78 1.66 -1.77
C PHE A 103 4.76 1.41 -2.90
N SER A 104 5.20 0.87 -4.05
CA SER A 104 4.34 0.44 -5.15
C SER A 104 3.77 -0.98 -4.97
N ALA A 105 4.04 -1.62 -3.81
CA ALA A 105 3.68 -3.00 -3.46
C ALA A 105 4.45 -4.09 -4.24
N ARG A 106 5.61 -3.77 -4.84
CA ARG A 106 6.52 -4.77 -5.35
C ARG A 106 7.19 -5.49 -4.19
N VAL A 107 7.04 -6.79 -4.11
CA VAL A 107 7.65 -7.62 -3.07
C VAL A 107 9.17 -7.60 -3.19
N LEU A 108 9.85 -7.29 -2.11
CA LEU A 108 11.31 -7.27 -1.98
C LEU A 108 11.82 -8.51 -1.23
N ALA A 109 11.08 -8.94 -0.23
CA ALA A 109 11.33 -10.17 0.51
C ALA A 109 10.05 -10.66 1.17
N ASP A 110 9.94 -11.97 1.35
CA ASP A 110 8.90 -12.62 2.12
C ASP A 110 9.50 -13.75 2.97
N GLN A 111 8.85 -14.03 4.09
CA GLN A 111 9.27 -15.08 5.02
C GLN A 111 8.07 -15.67 5.74
N GLU A 112 7.92 -16.98 5.68
CA GLU A 112 6.97 -17.71 6.52
C GLU A 112 7.68 -18.27 7.77
N ILE A 113 7.03 -18.13 8.92
CA ILE A 113 7.54 -18.53 10.22
C ILE A 113 6.51 -19.43 10.88
N ARG A 114 6.92 -20.57 11.41
CA ARG A 114 6.04 -21.40 12.23
C ARG A 114 5.87 -20.79 13.60
N ILE A 115 4.61 -20.60 14.00
CA ILE A 115 4.21 -20.12 15.31
C ILE A 115 3.08 -20.99 15.84
N ASN A 116 2.70 -20.81 17.09
CA ASN A 116 1.43 -21.22 17.62
C ASN A 116 0.81 -20.00 18.30
N ILE A 117 -0.30 -19.50 17.77
CA ILE A 117 -0.94 -18.27 18.25
C ILE A 117 -1.30 -18.36 19.75
N ASN A 118 -1.56 -19.57 20.27
CA ASN A 118 -1.85 -19.81 21.68
C ASN A 118 -0.64 -19.65 22.60
N ASP A 119 0.57 -19.53 22.05
CA ASP A 119 1.77 -19.24 22.84
C ASP A 119 1.78 -17.83 23.41
N GLY A 120 0.90 -16.96 22.89
CA GLY A 120 0.71 -15.60 23.36
C GLY A 120 1.76 -14.61 22.85
N PRO A 121 1.49 -13.30 23.06
CA PRO A 121 2.35 -12.24 22.52
C PRO A 121 3.77 -12.27 23.11
N GLU A 122 3.94 -12.71 24.35
CA GLU A 122 5.24 -12.76 25.03
C GLU A 122 6.27 -13.62 24.32
N LYS A 123 5.82 -14.66 23.56
CA LYS A 123 6.72 -15.50 22.78
C LYS A 123 6.74 -15.11 21.31
N ILE A 124 5.59 -14.68 20.75
CA ILE A 124 5.46 -14.41 19.33
C ILE A 124 6.16 -13.09 18.96
N LEU A 125 6.00 -12.03 19.75
CA LEU A 125 6.58 -10.72 19.42
C LEU A 125 8.10 -10.74 19.30
N PRO A 126 8.87 -11.34 20.25
CA PRO A 126 10.32 -11.44 20.12
C PRO A 126 10.77 -12.24 18.90
N LEU A 127 10.02 -13.32 18.56
CA LEU A 127 10.30 -14.11 17.37
C LEU A 127 10.09 -13.30 16.08
N LEU A 128 8.99 -12.56 15.99
CA LEU A 128 8.73 -11.67 14.85
C LEU A 128 9.82 -10.60 14.73
N GLU A 129 10.23 -9.99 15.85
CA GLU A 129 11.29 -8.99 15.87
C GLU A 129 12.61 -9.56 15.30
N GLU A 130 13.02 -10.76 15.72
CA GLU A 130 14.21 -11.43 15.22
C GLU A 130 14.15 -11.60 13.68
N TYR A 131 13.04 -12.13 13.16
CA TYR A 131 12.88 -12.35 11.72
C TYR A 131 12.76 -11.05 10.92
N ILE A 132 12.13 -10.02 11.47
CA ILE A 132 12.10 -8.69 10.86
C ILE A 132 13.51 -8.11 10.76
N GLN A 133 14.29 -8.14 11.83
CA GLN A 133 15.67 -7.66 11.85
C GLN A 133 16.54 -8.40 10.81
N LYS A 134 16.39 -9.71 10.72
CA LYS A 134 17.05 -10.53 9.72
C LYS A 134 16.67 -10.09 8.30
N MET A 135 15.38 -9.98 8.01
CA MET A 135 14.86 -9.55 6.70
C MET A 135 15.39 -8.16 6.32
N LEU A 136 15.37 -7.20 7.24
CA LEU A 136 15.91 -5.86 7.01
C LEU A 136 17.40 -5.88 6.69
N THR A 137 18.16 -6.73 7.40
CA THR A 137 19.60 -6.90 7.18
C THR A 137 19.89 -7.50 5.80
N GLU A 138 19.19 -8.58 5.43
CA GLU A 138 19.38 -9.29 4.16
C GLU A 138 19.00 -8.40 2.96
N THR A 139 17.96 -7.59 3.11
CA THR A 139 17.52 -6.64 2.07
C THR A 139 18.27 -5.31 2.10
N LYS A 140 19.21 -5.13 3.03
CA LYS A 140 19.93 -3.87 3.27
C LYS A 140 19.00 -2.68 3.44
N THR A 141 17.88 -2.92 4.13
CA THR A 141 16.85 -1.91 4.39
C THR A 141 17.08 -1.30 5.77
N ALA A 142 17.21 0.01 5.84
CA ALA A 142 17.24 0.71 7.11
C ALA A 142 15.83 0.82 7.71
N LEU A 143 15.71 0.73 9.02
CA LEU A 143 14.41 0.82 9.71
C LEU A 143 13.67 2.13 9.38
N GLN A 144 14.41 3.22 9.18
CA GLN A 144 13.88 4.54 8.83
C GLN A 144 13.24 4.59 7.43
N GLU A 145 13.54 3.62 6.57
CA GLU A 145 12.89 3.49 5.26
C GLU A 145 11.50 2.87 5.36
N ILE A 146 11.16 2.21 6.47
CA ILE A 146 9.83 1.65 6.69
C ILE A 146 8.85 2.79 6.99
N ARG A 147 7.89 2.99 6.07
CA ARG A 147 6.88 4.05 6.15
C ARG A 147 5.58 3.62 6.77
N ALA A 148 5.28 2.32 6.67
CA ALA A 148 4.07 1.76 7.23
C ALA A 148 4.29 0.29 7.61
N VAL A 149 3.55 -0.15 8.62
CA VAL A 149 3.43 -1.55 9.01
C VAL A 149 1.95 -1.90 9.02
N GLY A 150 1.59 -2.97 8.31
CA GLY A 150 0.25 -3.56 8.34
C GLY A 150 0.29 -4.88 9.08
N VAL A 151 -0.65 -5.12 10.00
CA VAL A 151 -0.74 -6.38 10.74
C VAL A 151 -2.12 -6.98 10.55
N GLY A 152 -2.17 -8.20 10.01
CA GLY A 152 -3.34 -9.06 9.99
C GLY A 152 -3.32 -9.99 11.21
N VAL A 153 -4.47 -10.13 11.88
CA VAL A 153 -4.62 -11.05 13.04
C VAL A 153 -5.80 -11.98 12.83
N PRO A 154 -5.72 -13.24 13.29
CA PRO A 154 -6.83 -14.19 13.16
C PRO A 154 -7.90 -13.89 14.22
N GLY A 155 -9.17 -14.05 13.82
CA GLY A 155 -10.32 -14.03 14.74
C GLY A 155 -11.09 -12.72 14.77
N PRO A 156 -12.17 -12.67 15.56
CA PRO A 156 -12.97 -11.46 15.74
C PRO A 156 -12.20 -10.43 16.56
N VAL A 157 -12.12 -9.20 16.06
CA VAL A 157 -11.55 -8.06 16.80
C VAL A 157 -12.68 -7.34 17.53
N ILE A 158 -12.54 -7.16 18.83
CA ILE A 158 -13.46 -6.37 19.64
C ILE A 158 -12.94 -4.93 19.66
N SER A 159 -13.52 -4.08 18.83
CA SER A 159 -13.03 -2.71 18.60
C SER A 159 -13.14 -1.78 19.83
N SER A 160 -13.85 -2.20 20.89
CA SER A 160 -13.92 -1.46 22.15
C SER A 160 -12.68 -1.61 23.03
N ASP A 161 -11.89 -2.65 22.81
CA ASP A 161 -10.76 -3.04 23.66
C ASP A 161 -9.39 -2.88 22.96
N GLY A 162 -9.38 -2.43 21.72
CA GLY A 162 -8.19 -2.20 20.87
C GLY A 162 -8.07 -3.20 19.76
#